data_49fe3f6f55a2dfb59a742a8f03bafb4e
#
_entry.id   49fe3f6f55a2dfb59a742a8f03bafb4e
#
_cell.length_a   1.000
_cell.length_b   1.000
_cell.length_c   1.000
_cell.angle_alpha   90.00
_cell.angle_beta   90.00
_cell.angle_gamma   90.00
#
_symmetry.space_group_name_H-M   'P 1'
#
loop_
_entity.id
_entity.type
_entity.pdbx_description
1 polymer ?
#
loop_
_entity_poly.entity_id
_entity_poly.type
_entity_poly.pdbx_seq_one_letter_code
_entity_poly.pdbx_strand_id
1 'polypeptide(L)'
;MIEIRLRQSWINTFLRCPEQARQERLGLVSQKETTDFLRGNAVHGAIEYAGRMIMAGLPRPSLDDVLEVAEEFIATYSSEVEVWRHEYEAIVDVVRANLAVWYDELFPSLDPEGVEVPFEREIGRRDNVRLVLTGTVDWVDKSGVLWDWKNPGREYQAWEKKRWDIQSHAYSWALDASEFNFGVMANGKLQIIEIERTEEHKKAFLELCWSMVPTIMSDAETWPQNWEGWHCSPLWCPVWQAGKCRGEHLGENPW
;
A
#
# COMPACT_ATOMS: atom_id res chain seq x y z
N MET A 1 20.40 19.28 12.19
CA MET A 1 19.09 18.64 12.36
C MET A 1 18.98 17.55 11.32
N ILE A 2 18.69 16.33 11.73
CA ILE A 2 18.56 15.15 10.88
C ILE A 2 17.10 15.01 10.49
N GLU A 3 16.79 14.89 9.20
CA GLU A 3 15.45 14.64 8.73
C GLU A 3 15.25 13.15 8.45
N ILE A 4 14.21 12.58 9.06
CA ILE A 4 13.77 11.22 8.82
C ILE A 4 12.42 11.28 8.11
N ARG A 5 12.37 10.74 6.89
CA ARG A 5 11.16 10.62 6.08
C ARG A 5 10.63 9.20 6.19
N LEU A 6 9.38 9.09 6.55
CA LEU A 6 8.65 7.82 6.66
C LEU A 6 7.60 7.73 5.56
N ARG A 7 7.42 6.53 5.02
CA ARG A 7 6.26 6.15 4.19
C ARG A 7 5.49 5.06 4.90
N GLN A 8 4.19 5.02 4.73
CA GLN A 8 3.32 4.02 5.34
C GLN A 8 3.79 2.59 5.03
N SER A 9 4.12 2.31 3.75
CA SER A 9 4.62 1.00 3.33
C SER A 9 5.92 0.61 4.05
N TRP A 10 6.84 1.58 4.20
CA TRP A 10 8.09 1.36 4.92
C TRP A 10 7.87 1.14 6.42
N ILE A 11 6.89 1.83 7.05
CA ILE A 11 6.50 1.58 8.45
C ILE A 11 6.02 0.14 8.61
N ASN A 12 5.17 -0.35 7.72
CA ASN A 12 4.72 -1.74 7.72
C ASN A 12 5.89 -2.74 7.59
N THR A 13 6.86 -2.46 6.71
CA THR A 13 8.06 -3.27 6.58
C THR A 13 8.90 -3.25 7.86
N PHE A 14 9.07 -2.07 8.46
CA PHE A 14 9.82 -1.94 9.72
C PHE A 14 9.17 -2.73 10.87
N LEU A 15 7.86 -2.62 11.03
CA LEU A 15 7.13 -3.35 12.07
C LEU A 15 7.18 -4.87 11.87
N ARG A 16 7.25 -5.31 10.63
CA ARG A 16 7.40 -6.71 10.26
C ARG A 16 8.81 -7.22 10.47
N CYS A 17 9.81 -6.49 9.98
CA CYS A 17 11.23 -6.79 10.14
C CYS A 17 12.07 -5.51 9.98
N PRO A 18 12.58 -4.92 11.07
CA PRO A 18 13.40 -3.71 11.01
C PRO A 18 14.61 -3.83 10.08
N GLU A 19 15.28 -4.98 10.06
CA GLU A 19 16.43 -5.20 9.16
C GLU A 19 16.04 -5.17 7.68
N GLN A 20 14.89 -5.73 7.31
CA GLN A 20 14.38 -5.60 5.95
C GLN A 20 14.17 -4.13 5.58
N ALA A 21 13.52 -3.37 6.46
CA ALA A 21 13.27 -1.95 6.25
C ALA A 21 14.58 -1.14 6.14
N ARG A 22 15.62 -1.51 6.90
CA ARG A 22 16.95 -0.89 6.78
C ARG A 22 17.56 -1.15 5.41
N GLN A 23 17.57 -2.40 4.96
CA GLN A 23 18.20 -2.75 3.70
C GLN A 23 17.45 -2.15 2.50
N GLU A 24 16.12 -2.11 2.53
CA GLU A 24 15.32 -1.40 1.52
C GLU A 24 15.65 0.11 1.49
N ARG A 25 15.74 0.75 2.67
CA ARG A 25 16.09 2.17 2.79
C ARG A 25 17.48 2.50 2.26
N LEU A 26 18.43 1.60 2.41
CA LEU A 26 19.80 1.73 1.90
C LEU A 26 19.93 1.34 0.42
N GLY A 27 18.84 0.93 -0.24
CA GLY A 27 18.85 0.47 -1.62
C GLY A 27 19.65 -0.83 -1.83
N LEU A 28 19.85 -1.61 -0.77
CA LEU A 28 20.60 -2.87 -0.84
C LEU A 28 19.76 -4.02 -1.37
N VAL A 29 18.45 -3.94 -1.19
CA VAL A 29 17.45 -4.88 -1.69
C VAL A 29 16.24 -4.12 -2.20
N SER A 30 15.55 -4.70 -3.19
CA SER A 30 14.25 -4.23 -3.69
C SER A 30 13.31 -5.41 -3.80
N GLN A 31 12.02 -5.14 -3.69
CA GLN A 31 11.02 -6.14 -4.04
C GLN A 31 11.02 -6.35 -5.55
N LYS A 32 10.85 -7.60 -5.96
CA LYS A 32 10.74 -7.96 -7.37
C LYS A 32 9.36 -7.57 -7.90
N GLU A 33 9.32 -7.14 -9.15
CA GLU A 33 8.07 -6.94 -9.85
C GLU A 33 7.37 -8.28 -10.06
N THR A 34 6.15 -8.38 -9.57
CA THR A 34 5.35 -9.61 -9.63
C THR A 34 4.04 -9.38 -10.37
N THR A 35 3.41 -10.45 -10.82
CA THR A 35 2.06 -10.38 -11.41
C THR A 35 1.02 -9.78 -10.46
N ASP A 36 1.21 -9.88 -9.14
CA ASP A 36 0.32 -9.26 -8.15
C ASP A 36 0.45 -7.73 -8.15
N PHE A 37 1.68 -7.20 -8.31
CA PHE A 37 1.91 -5.75 -8.48
C PHE A 37 1.35 -5.25 -9.80
N LEU A 38 1.62 -5.95 -10.92
CA LEU A 38 1.06 -5.60 -12.22
C LEU A 38 -0.47 -5.50 -12.16
N ARG A 39 -1.12 -6.51 -11.59
CA ARG A 39 -2.58 -6.52 -11.41
C ARG A 39 -3.09 -5.37 -10.54
N GLY A 40 -2.44 -5.13 -9.41
CA GLY A 40 -2.78 -4.04 -8.50
C GLY A 40 -2.67 -2.69 -9.18
N ASN A 41 -1.53 -2.42 -9.82
CA ASN A 41 -1.26 -1.14 -10.49
C ASN A 41 -2.21 -0.89 -11.67
N ALA A 42 -2.59 -1.93 -12.43
CA ALA A 42 -3.56 -1.80 -13.51
C ALA A 42 -4.95 -1.35 -13.00
N VAL A 43 -5.41 -1.93 -11.88
CA VAL A 43 -6.67 -1.53 -11.24
C VAL A 43 -6.59 -0.10 -10.70
N HIS A 44 -5.51 0.26 -10.00
CA HIS A 44 -5.32 1.62 -9.48
C HIS A 44 -5.29 2.65 -10.62
N GLY A 45 -4.54 2.39 -11.70
CA GLY A 45 -4.46 3.29 -12.85
C GLY A 45 -5.80 3.51 -13.55
N ALA A 46 -6.62 2.46 -13.68
CA ALA A 46 -7.95 2.57 -14.27
C ALA A 46 -8.92 3.37 -13.38
N ILE A 47 -8.88 3.17 -12.06
CA ILE A 47 -9.68 3.94 -11.10
C ILE A 47 -9.21 5.40 -11.06
N GLU A 48 -7.90 5.63 -11.07
CA GLU A 48 -7.31 6.97 -11.17
C GLU A 48 -7.81 7.70 -12.43
N TYR A 49 -7.76 7.03 -13.60
CA TYR A 49 -8.28 7.59 -14.85
C TYR A 49 -9.74 8.03 -14.70
N ALA A 50 -10.59 7.15 -14.17
CA ALA A 50 -12.01 7.45 -14.00
C ALA A 50 -12.25 8.65 -13.06
N GLY A 51 -11.50 8.75 -11.97
CA GLY A 51 -11.57 9.87 -11.04
C GLY A 51 -11.09 11.18 -11.67
N ARG A 52 -10.00 11.16 -12.43
CA ARG A 52 -9.47 12.33 -13.13
C ARG A 52 -10.45 12.88 -14.18
N MET A 53 -11.17 12.00 -14.89
CA MET A 53 -12.22 12.42 -15.83
C MET A 53 -13.32 13.21 -15.12
N ILE A 54 -13.80 12.72 -13.96
CA ILE A 54 -14.82 13.42 -13.16
C ILE A 54 -14.29 14.78 -12.68
N MET A 55 -13.08 14.83 -12.11
CA MET A 55 -12.47 16.06 -11.61
C MET A 55 -12.26 17.10 -12.72
N ALA A 56 -12.01 16.67 -13.94
CA ALA A 56 -11.91 17.53 -15.11
C ALA A 56 -13.26 18.04 -15.63
N GLY A 57 -14.39 17.66 -15.01
CA GLY A 57 -15.74 18.01 -15.45
C GLY A 57 -16.17 17.30 -16.74
N LEU A 58 -15.48 16.22 -17.10
CA LEU A 58 -15.81 15.39 -18.25
C LEU A 58 -16.90 14.36 -17.88
N PRO A 59 -17.61 13.81 -18.86
CA PRO A 59 -18.53 12.71 -18.60
C PRO A 59 -17.84 11.55 -17.88
N ARG A 60 -18.56 10.88 -17.00
CA ARG A 60 -18.04 9.63 -16.40
C ARG A 60 -17.68 8.66 -17.51
N PRO A 61 -16.48 8.07 -17.50
CA PRO A 61 -16.09 7.09 -18.52
C PRO A 61 -16.99 5.87 -18.47
N SER A 62 -17.18 5.21 -19.59
CA SER A 62 -17.86 3.92 -19.64
C SER A 62 -17.02 2.81 -18.99
N LEU A 63 -17.64 1.67 -18.69
CA LEU A 63 -16.89 0.50 -18.21
C LEU A 63 -15.81 0.08 -19.22
N ASP A 64 -16.15 0.12 -20.52
CA ASP A 64 -15.21 -0.26 -21.59
C ASP A 64 -13.97 0.66 -21.59
N ASP A 65 -14.15 1.98 -21.41
CA ASP A 65 -13.02 2.93 -21.31
C ASP A 65 -12.11 2.59 -20.11
N VAL A 66 -12.71 2.26 -18.95
CA VAL A 66 -11.97 1.92 -17.74
C VAL A 66 -11.20 0.60 -17.92
N LEU A 67 -11.81 -0.39 -18.57
CA LEU A 67 -11.17 -1.67 -18.87
C LEU A 67 -10.03 -1.52 -19.87
N GLU A 68 -10.22 -0.71 -20.91
CA GLU A 68 -9.17 -0.43 -21.91
C GLU A 68 -7.91 0.14 -21.27
N VAL A 69 -8.05 1.10 -20.35
CA VAL A 69 -6.91 1.67 -19.60
C VAL A 69 -6.16 0.60 -18.79
N ALA A 70 -6.89 -0.29 -18.10
CA ALA A 70 -6.27 -1.36 -17.33
C ALA A 70 -5.53 -2.37 -18.21
N GLU A 71 -6.13 -2.75 -19.34
CA GLU A 71 -5.54 -3.71 -20.29
C GLU A 71 -4.31 -3.12 -20.99
N GLU A 72 -4.35 -1.85 -21.38
CA GLU A 72 -3.19 -1.14 -21.92
C GLU A 72 -2.05 -1.08 -20.90
N PHE A 73 -2.36 -0.86 -19.62
CA PHE A 73 -1.37 -0.90 -18.55
C PHE A 73 -0.73 -2.29 -18.45
N ILE A 74 -1.52 -3.37 -18.40
CA ILE A 74 -1.03 -4.75 -18.33
C ILE A 74 -0.14 -5.05 -19.54
N ALA A 75 -0.60 -4.72 -20.75
CA ALA A 75 0.16 -4.97 -21.98
C ALA A 75 1.51 -4.24 -21.98
N THR A 76 1.51 -2.97 -21.52
CA THR A 76 2.73 -2.14 -21.49
C THR A 76 3.77 -2.65 -20.50
N TYR A 77 3.35 -3.01 -19.28
CA TYR A 77 4.26 -3.32 -18.17
C TYR A 77 4.48 -4.82 -17.93
N SER A 78 3.82 -5.70 -18.68
CA SER A 78 3.99 -7.14 -18.55
C SER A 78 5.44 -7.61 -18.75
N SER A 79 6.21 -6.93 -19.59
CA SER A 79 7.63 -7.24 -19.83
C SER A 79 8.56 -6.90 -18.66
N GLU A 80 8.10 -6.09 -17.70
CA GLU A 80 8.87 -5.71 -16.52
C GLU A 80 8.69 -6.71 -15.36
N VAL A 81 7.72 -7.63 -15.47
CA VAL A 81 7.43 -8.62 -14.43
C VAL A 81 8.55 -9.64 -14.34
N GLU A 82 9.21 -9.68 -13.18
CA GLU A 82 10.29 -10.61 -12.89
C GLU A 82 9.79 -11.97 -12.38
N VAL A 83 8.65 -11.98 -11.69
CA VAL A 83 8.09 -13.20 -11.09
C VAL A 83 6.65 -13.40 -11.53
N TRP A 84 6.44 -14.32 -12.44
CA TRP A 84 5.13 -14.71 -12.93
C TRP A 84 4.52 -15.78 -12.00
N ARG A 85 3.40 -15.46 -11.36
CA ARG A 85 2.62 -16.37 -10.50
C ARG A 85 1.31 -16.81 -11.15
N HIS A 86 0.87 -16.07 -12.15
CA HIS A 86 -0.38 -16.28 -12.88
C HIS A 86 -0.13 -16.06 -14.37
N GLU A 87 -0.88 -16.77 -15.21
CA GLU A 87 -0.87 -16.56 -16.66
C GLU A 87 -1.43 -15.18 -17.01
N TYR A 88 -0.97 -14.64 -18.14
CA TYR A 88 -1.34 -13.29 -18.59
C TYR A 88 -2.88 -13.13 -18.70
N GLU A 89 -3.54 -14.07 -19.38
CA GLU A 89 -4.99 -14.06 -19.57
C GLU A 89 -5.75 -14.11 -18.25
N ALA A 90 -5.27 -14.89 -17.29
CA ALA A 90 -5.87 -14.96 -15.96
C ALA A 90 -5.77 -13.64 -15.18
N ILE A 91 -4.70 -12.87 -15.40
CA ILE A 91 -4.55 -11.52 -14.82
C ILE A 91 -5.58 -10.58 -15.43
N VAL A 92 -5.70 -10.58 -16.75
CA VAL A 92 -6.68 -9.74 -17.48
C VAL A 92 -8.10 -10.04 -17.02
N ASP A 93 -8.47 -11.34 -16.95
CA ASP A 93 -9.81 -11.75 -16.54
C ASP A 93 -10.15 -11.31 -15.10
N VAL A 94 -9.21 -11.46 -14.16
CA VAL A 94 -9.40 -11.01 -12.78
C VAL A 94 -9.52 -9.48 -12.69
N VAL A 95 -8.72 -8.73 -13.44
CA VAL A 95 -8.79 -7.27 -13.48
C VAL A 95 -10.13 -6.81 -14.03
N ARG A 96 -10.60 -7.40 -15.13
CA ARG A 96 -11.92 -7.11 -15.71
C ARG A 96 -13.05 -7.37 -14.72
N ALA A 97 -13.06 -8.55 -14.08
CA ALA A 97 -14.09 -8.90 -13.11
C ALA A 97 -14.09 -7.94 -11.89
N ASN A 98 -12.91 -7.55 -11.42
CA ASN A 98 -12.78 -6.66 -10.26
C ASN A 98 -13.15 -5.21 -10.60
N LEU A 99 -12.79 -4.71 -11.77
CA LEU A 99 -13.20 -3.38 -12.21
C LEU A 99 -14.69 -3.31 -12.53
N ALA A 100 -15.27 -4.37 -13.09
CA ALA A 100 -16.70 -4.41 -13.36
C ALA A 100 -17.53 -4.29 -12.07
N VAL A 101 -17.20 -5.06 -11.03
CA VAL A 101 -17.94 -4.96 -9.75
C VAL A 101 -17.73 -3.60 -9.07
N TRP A 102 -16.52 -3.03 -9.13
CA TRP A 102 -16.27 -1.67 -8.64
C TRP A 102 -17.09 -0.63 -9.40
N TYR A 103 -17.13 -0.74 -10.72
CA TYR A 103 -17.85 0.18 -11.60
C TYR A 103 -19.35 0.15 -11.35
N ASP A 104 -19.93 -1.05 -11.22
CA ASP A 104 -21.37 -1.21 -11.07
C ASP A 104 -21.85 -0.88 -9.65
N GLU A 105 -21.12 -1.29 -8.62
CA GLU A 105 -21.60 -1.22 -7.24
C GLU A 105 -21.12 0.03 -6.48
N LEU A 106 -19.94 0.57 -6.81
CA LEU A 106 -19.35 1.65 -6.03
C LEU A 106 -19.16 2.96 -6.81
N PHE A 107 -18.63 2.88 -8.03
CA PHE A 107 -18.26 4.06 -8.82
C PHE A 107 -19.39 5.08 -8.99
N PRO A 108 -20.69 4.71 -9.17
CA PRO A 108 -21.77 5.69 -9.29
C PRO A 108 -21.93 6.62 -8.07
N SER A 109 -21.53 6.16 -6.88
CA SER A 109 -21.65 6.91 -5.62
C SER A 109 -20.42 7.77 -5.28
N LEU A 110 -19.30 7.58 -5.98
CA LEU A 110 -18.07 8.29 -5.71
C LEU A 110 -18.07 9.69 -6.38
N ASP A 111 -17.62 10.70 -5.64
CA ASP A 111 -17.45 12.08 -6.15
C ASP A 111 -16.10 12.63 -5.68
N PRO A 112 -15.03 12.49 -6.49
CA PRO A 112 -13.68 12.83 -6.07
C PRO A 112 -13.48 14.34 -5.91
N GLU A 113 -12.87 14.73 -4.80
CA GLU A 113 -12.18 16.00 -4.61
C GLU A 113 -10.71 15.91 -5.05
N GLY A 114 -10.11 14.73 -4.86
CA GLY A 114 -8.73 14.46 -5.24
C GLY A 114 -8.48 12.99 -5.55
N VAL A 115 -7.57 12.74 -6.50
CA VAL A 115 -7.14 11.40 -6.91
C VAL A 115 -5.62 11.38 -6.94
N GLU A 116 -5.00 10.32 -6.42
CA GLU A 116 -3.55 10.21 -6.24
C GLU A 116 -3.00 11.46 -5.54
N VAL A 117 -3.57 11.80 -4.38
CA VAL A 117 -3.25 13.02 -3.64
C VAL A 117 -1.97 12.83 -2.84
N PRO A 118 -0.85 13.47 -3.27
CA PRO A 118 0.39 13.38 -2.54
C PRO A 118 0.33 14.22 -1.26
N PHE A 119 0.97 13.76 -0.21
CA PHE A 119 1.13 14.53 1.00
C PHE A 119 2.55 14.43 1.57
N GLU A 120 2.92 15.50 2.26
CA GLU A 120 4.10 15.57 3.11
C GLU A 120 3.70 16.35 4.37
N ARG A 121 3.71 15.68 5.52
CA ARG A 121 3.32 16.30 6.79
C ARG A 121 4.37 16.04 7.86
N GLU A 122 4.82 17.11 8.53
CA GLU A 122 5.74 17.00 9.64
C GLU A 122 5.03 16.39 10.85
N ILE A 123 5.52 15.23 11.33
CA ILE A 123 5.07 14.60 12.56
C ILE A 123 5.51 15.42 13.79
N GLY A 124 6.68 16.01 13.72
CA GLY A 124 7.20 16.87 14.77
C GLY A 124 8.74 16.88 14.82
N ARG A 125 9.23 17.50 15.89
CA ARG A 125 10.68 17.62 16.16
C ARG A 125 10.96 17.21 17.59
N ARG A 126 11.99 16.37 17.76
CA ARG A 126 12.52 15.99 19.08
C ARG A 126 14.05 15.99 18.99
N ASP A 127 14.71 16.65 19.93
CA ASP A 127 16.16 16.80 19.94
C ASP A 127 16.70 17.33 18.59
N ASN A 128 17.57 16.58 17.93
CA ASN A 128 18.15 16.94 16.62
C ASN A 128 17.42 16.24 15.43
N VAL A 129 16.25 15.66 15.64
CA VAL A 129 15.50 14.92 14.63
C VAL A 129 14.22 15.65 14.26
N ARG A 130 14.01 15.82 12.95
CA ARG A 130 12.74 16.19 12.33
C ARG A 130 12.13 14.94 11.68
N LEU A 131 10.92 14.60 12.07
CA LEU A 131 10.22 13.43 11.53
C LEU A 131 9.10 13.86 10.59
N VAL A 132 9.08 13.31 9.39
CA VAL A 132 8.13 13.68 8.32
C VAL A 132 7.47 12.42 7.78
N LEU A 133 6.14 12.43 7.63
CA LEU A 133 5.40 11.41 6.93
C LEU A 133 5.11 11.86 5.50
N THR A 134 5.33 10.96 4.55
CA THR A 134 5.05 11.18 3.12
C THR A 134 4.23 10.02 2.57
N GLY A 135 3.42 10.31 1.57
CA GLY A 135 2.63 9.29 0.90
C GLY A 135 1.74 9.87 -0.18
N THR A 136 0.90 9.01 -0.72
CA THR A 136 -0.13 9.37 -1.69
C THR A 136 -1.41 8.64 -1.30
N VAL A 137 -2.53 9.34 -1.28
CA VAL A 137 -3.85 8.76 -1.03
C VAL A 137 -4.53 8.55 -2.36
N ASP A 138 -5.02 7.35 -2.62
CA ASP A 138 -5.56 6.97 -3.93
C ASP A 138 -6.76 7.85 -4.31
N TRP A 139 -7.64 8.15 -3.32
CA TRP A 139 -8.84 8.93 -3.58
C TRP A 139 -9.30 9.67 -2.32
N VAL A 140 -9.62 10.94 -2.49
CA VAL A 140 -10.29 11.80 -1.49
C VAL A 140 -11.65 12.15 -2.03
N ASP A 141 -12.71 11.74 -1.35
CA ASP A 141 -14.08 12.05 -1.75
C ASP A 141 -14.48 13.45 -1.25
N LYS A 142 -15.38 14.15 -1.93
CA LYS A 142 -15.90 15.46 -1.49
C LYS A 142 -16.57 15.43 -0.12
N SER A 143 -17.02 14.28 0.33
CA SER A 143 -17.49 14.08 1.71
C SER A 143 -16.39 14.12 2.76
N GLY A 144 -15.11 14.12 2.33
CA GLY A 144 -13.93 14.03 3.20
C GLY A 144 -13.50 12.61 3.53
N VAL A 145 -14.18 11.60 3.01
CA VAL A 145 -13.80 10.19 3.17
C VAL A 145 -12.59 9.88 2.31
N LEU A 146 -11.59 9.24 2.90
CA LEU A 146 -10.42 8.74 2.20
C LEU A 146 -10.67 7.31 1.72
N TRP A 147 -10.24 7.00 0.50
CA TRP A 147 -10.31 5.65 -0.04
C TRP A 147 -8.94 5.15 -0.47
N ASP A 148 -8.75 3.87 -0.29
CA ASP A 148 -7.60 3.13 -0.80
C ASP A 148 -8.09 1.83 -1.46
N TRP A 149 -7.62 1.61 -2.66
CA TRP A 149 -8.06 0.50 -3.48
C TRP A 149 -7.16 -0.70 -3.27
N LYS A 150 -7.77 -1.86 -3.09
CA LYS A 150 -7.04 -3.12 -2.90
C LYS A 150 -7.55 -4.18 -3.86
N ASN A 151 -6.60 -4.87 -4.48
CA ASN A 151 -6.89 -5.95 -5.40
C ASN A 151 -6.16 -7.25 -4.98
N PRO A 152 -6.49 -7.82 -3.80
CA PRO A 152 -5.89 -9.05 -3.33
C PRO A 152 -6.50 -10.28 -4.00
N GLY A 153 -5.84 -11.45 -3.81
CA GLY A 153 -6.40 -12.74 -4.26
C GLY A 153 -7.60 -13.24 -3.44
N ARG A 154 -7.93 -12.60 -2.32
CA ARG A 154 -9.09 -12.91 -1.46
C ARG A 154 -9.51 -11.70 -0.65
N GLU A 155 -10.76 -11.70 -0.19
CA GLU A 155 -11.29 -10.70 0.73
C GLU A 155 -10.45 -10.60 2.02
N TYR A 156 -10.44 -9.43 2.63
CA TYR A 156 -9.76 -9.20 3.90
C TYR A 156 -10.63 -9.57 5.10
N GLN A 157 -9.99 -9.90 6.20
CA GLN A 157 -10.65 -9.96 7.51
C GLN A 157 -10.88 -8.50 7.99
N ALA A 158 -12.12 -8.04 7.89
CA ALA A 158 -12.45 -6.64 8.17
C ALA A 158 -12.00 -6.18 9.58
N TRP A 159 -12.10 -7.06 10.60
CA TRP A 159 -11.68 -6.75 11.97
C TRP A 159 -10.17 -6.48 12.10
N GLU A 160 -9.33 -7.19 11.32
CA GLU A 160 -7.87 -6.96 11.30
C GLU A 160 -7.57 -5.58 10.73
N LYS A 161 -8.20 -5.23 9.60
CA LYS A 161 -8.04 -3.92 8.97
C LYS A 161 -8.52 -2.79 9.89
N LYS A 162 -9.66 -2.97 10.53
CA LYS A 162 -10.18 -1.98 11.49
C LYS A 162 -9.24 -1.76 12.67
N ARG A 163 -8.57 -2.80 13.14
CA ARG A 163 -7.74 -2.76 14.35
C ARG A 163 -6.27 -2.40 14.11
N TRP A 164 -5.64 -2.96 13.07
CA TRP A 164 -4.18 -2.97 12.95
C TRP A 164 -3.63 -2.18 11.76
N ASP A 165 -4.47 -1.73 10.87
CA ASP A 165 -4.00 -1.17 9.62
C ASP A 165 -3.28 0.17 9.81
N ILE A 166 -1.98 0.19 9.49
CA ILE A 166 -1.13 1.38 9.60
C ILE A 166 -1.47 2.43 8.54
N GLN A 167 -1.93 2.00 7.37
CA GLN A 167 -2.21 2.91 6.26
C GLN A 167 -3.37 3.84 6.60
N SER A 168 -4.45 3.30 7.14
CA SER A 168 -5.59 4.10 7.58
C SER A 168 -5.23 5.10 8.69
N HIS A 169 -4.33 4.73 9.62
CA HIS A 169 -3.84 5.68 10.63
C HIS A 169 -2.99 6.79 10.00
N ALA A 170 -2.06 6.40 9.12
CA ALA A 170 -1.13 7.33 8.47
C ALA A 170 -1.89 8.37 7.63
N TYR A 171 -2.83 7.92 6.80
CA TYR A 171 -3.55 8.77 5.88
C TYR A 171 -4.59 9.64 6.58
N SER A 172 -5.35 9.07 7.54
CA SER A 172 -6.30 9.84 8.36
C SER A 172 -5.59 10.95 9.15
N TRP A 173 -4.40 10.66 9.70
CA TRP A 173 -3.61 11.70 10.35
C TRP A 173 -3.08 12.72 9.34
N ALA A 174 -2.54 12.28 8.22
CA ALA A 174 -1.89 13.16 7.24
C ALA A 174 -2.85 14.18 6.63
N LEU A 175 -4.07 13.80 6.33
CA LEU A 175 -5.11 14.64 5.73
C LEU A 175 -6.18 15.14 6.71
N ASP A 176 -5.97 14.87 8.01
CA ASP A 176 -6.90 15.28 9.08
C ASP A 176 -8.32 14.73 8.92
N ALA A 177 -8.44 13.55 8.32
CA ALA A 177 -9.70 12.85 8.13
C ALA A 177 -10.03 11.94 9.31
N SER A 178 -11.31 11.71 9.57
CA SER A 178 -11.81 10.72 10.55
C SER A 178 -12.21 9.41 9.89
N GLU A 179 -12.60 9.45 8.63
CA GLU A 179 -13.15 8.32 7.89
C GLU A 179 -12.20 7.86 6.79
N PHE A 180 -11.99 6.56 6.73
CA PHE A 180 -11.13 5.91 5.77
C PHE A 180 -11.75 4.59 5.33
N ASN A 181 -11.81 4.35 4.04
CA ASN A 181 -12.40 3.15 3.48
C ASN A 181 -11.37 2.37 2.65
N PHE A 182 -11.36 1.05 2.82
CA PHE A 182 -10.80 0.17 1.80
C PHE A 182 -11.90 -0.27 0.83
N GLY A 183 -11.69 -0.03 -0.45
CA GLY A 183 -12.43 -0.67 -1.52
C GLY A 183 -11.66 -1.90 -1.99
N VAL A 184 -12.07 -3.08 -1.53
CA VAL A 184 -11.36 -4.34 -1.79
C VAL A 184 -12.08 -5.10 -2.89
N MET A 185 -11.42 -5.27 -4.03
CA MET A 185 -11.94 -6.05 -5.16
C MET A 185 -11.19 -7.37 -5.24
N ALA A 186 -11.90 -8.47 -5.02
CA ALA A 186 -11.32 -9.80 -5.00
C ALA A 186 -12.20 -10.81 -5.74
N ASN A 187 -11.68 -11.36 -6.84
CA ASN A 187 -12.38 -12.37 -7.65
C ASN A 187 -13.81 -11.96 -8.06
N GLY A 188 -13.98 -10.74 -8.56
CA GLY A 188 -15.26 -10.20 -8.99
C GLY A 188 -16.25 -9.91 -7.86
N LYS A 189 -15.74 -9.68 -6.65
CA LYS A 189 -16.54 -9.25 -5.49
C LYS A 189 -16.00 -7.96 -4.93
N LEU A 190 -16.89 -7.08 -4.48
CA LEU A 190 -16.56 -5.86 -3.78
C LEU A 190 -16.77 -6.05 -2.27
N GLN A 191 -15.77 -5.67 -1.48
CA GLN A 191 -15.86 -5.55 -0.03
C GLN A 191 -15.49 -4.13 0.37
N ILE A 192 -16.37 -3.42 1.05
CA ILE A 192 -16.08 -2.10 1.62
C ILE A 192 -15.76 -2.29 3.11
N ILE A 193 -14.59 -1.82 3.53
CA ILE A 193 -14.19 -1.85 4.95
C ILE A 193 -14.09 -0.41 5.43
N GLU A 194 -15.12 0.02 6.12
CA GLU A 194 -15.21 1.35 6.73
C GLU A 194 -14.41 1.39 8.02
N ILE A 195 -13.56 2.39 8.16
CA ILE A 195 -12.66 2.57 9.30
C ILE A 195 -12.78 4.00 9.82
N GLU A 196 -13.04 4.13 11.09
CA GLU A 196 -12.96 5.39 11.79
C GLU A 196 -11.64 5.52 12.56
N ARG A 197 -11.00 6.69 12.47
CA ARG A 197 -9.77 7.02 13.21
C ARG A 197 -9.97 8.25 14.07
N THR A 198 -10.08 8.04 15.38
CA THR A 198 -10.20 9.10 16.38
C THR A 198 -8.86 9.80 16.61
N GLU A 199 -8.89 10.94 17.32
CA GLU A 199 -7.66 11.64 17.72
C GLU A 199 -6.73 10.79 18.60
N GLU A 200 -7.27 9.87 19.38
CA GLU A 200 -6.48 8.93 20.17
C GLU A 200 -5.74 7.94 19.27
N HIS A 201 -6.39 7.43 18.22
CA HIS A 201 -5.74 6.58 17.22
C HIS A 201 -4.62 7.32 16.48
N LYS A 202 -4.87 8.58 16.08
CA LYS A 202 -3.88 9.42 15.41
C LYS A 202 -2.67 9.66 16.34
N LYS A 203 -2.92 9.97 17.61
CA LYS A 203 -1.87 10.15 18.62
C LYS A 203 -1.03 8.88 18.82
N ALA A 204 -1.67 7.73 18.97
CA ALA A 204 -0.97 6.45 19.10
C ALA A 204 -0.09 6.14 17.88
N PHE A 205 -0.55 6.46 16.67
CA PHE A 205 0.24 6.34 15.46
C PHE A 205 1.49 7.24 15.49
N LEU A 206 1.38 8.48 15.95
CA LEU A 206 2.53 9.38 16.08
C LEU A 206 3.55 8.86 17.10
N GLU A 207 3.08 8.32 18.22
CA GLU A 207 3.94 7.69 19.23
C GLU A 207 4.68 6.47 18.66
N LEU A 208 3.99 5.64 17.87
CA LEU A 208 4.60 4.54 17.12
C LEU A 208 5.71 5.04 16.20
N CYS A 209 5.46 6.09 15.41
CA CYS A 209 6.48 6.66 14.52
C CYS A 209 7.72 7.12 15.30
N TRP A 210 7.55 7.77 16.44
CA TRP A 210 8.65 8.21 17.30
C TRP A 210 9.39 7.05 17.95
N SER A 211 8.71 5.94 18.28
CA SER A 211 9.34 4.76 18.88
C SER A 211 10.34 4.07 17.95
N MET A 212 10.23 4.29 16.64
CA MET A 212 11.16 3.72 15.65
C MET A 212 12.46 4.50 15.53
N VAL A 213 12.45 5.79 15.91
CA VAL A 213 13.60 6.71 15.74
C VAL A 213 14.89 6.21 16.38
N PRO A 214 14.92 5.65 17.60
CA PRO A 214 16.16 5.14 18.18
C PRO A 214 16.82 4.05 17.34
N THR A 215 16.04 3.15 16.75
CA THR A 215 16.57 2.11 15.86
C THR A 215 17.11 2.73 14.56
N ILE A 216 16.35 3.67 13.96
CA ILE A 216 16.74 4.36 12.72
C ILE A 216 18.03 5.15 12.89
N MET A 217 18.25 5.71 14.07
CA MET A 217 19.40 6.54 14.40
C MET A 217 20.59 5.73 14.95
N SER A 218 20.42 4.42 15.14
CA SER A 218 21.50 3.59 15.65
C SER A 218 22.61 3.41 14.62
N ASP A 219 23.86 3.39 15.09
CA ASP A 219 25.06 3.05 14.29
C ASP A 219 25.22 1.53 14.10
N ALA A 220 24.22 0.74 14.46
CA ALA A 220 24.28 -0.71 14.35
C ALA A 220 24.37 -1.15 12.88
N GLU A 221 25.33 -2.02 12.57
CA GLU A 221 25.48 -2.62 11.24
C GLU A 221 24.22 -3.39 10.80
N THR A 222 23.44 -3.89 11.75
CA THR A 222 22.18 -4.61 11.53
C THR A 222 21.16 -4.18 12.55
N TRP A 223 19.91 -4.07 12.08
CA TRP A 223 18.77 -3.83 12.96
C TRP A 223 18.15 -5.15 13.44
N PRO A 224 17.24 -5.11 14.43
CA PRO A 224 16.52 -6.30 14.86
C PRO A 224 15.89 -7.05 13.69
N GLN A 225 16.01 -8.37 13.71
CA GLN A 225 15.42 -9.26 12.71
C GLN A 225 14.23 -9.99 13.32
N ASN A 226 13.16 -10.12 12.55
CA ASN A 226 12.05 -10.97 12.91
C ASN A 226 12.09 -12.21 12.01
N TRP A 227 12.34 -13.37 12.62
CA TRP A 227 12.43 -14.65 11.92
C TRP A 227 11.11 -15.42 11.95
N GLU A 228 10.10 -14.87 12.58
CA GLU A 228 8.78 -15.46 12.70
C GLU A 228 7.83 -14.94 11.59
N GLY A 229 6.90 -15.81 11.23
CA GLY A 229 5.85 -15.47 10.27
C GLY A 229 6.17 -15.84 8.81
N TRP A 230 5.10 -15.97 8.05
CA TRP A 230 5.11 -16.44 6.66
C TRP A 230 5.96 -15.59 5.71
N HIS A 231 6.13 -14.32 6.04
CA HIS A 231 6.91 -13.37 5.24
C HIS A 231 8.43 -13.59 5.35
N CYS A 232 8.89 -14.27 6.43
CA CYS A 232 10.29 -14.61 6.61
C CYS A 232 10.61 -15.89 5.85
N SER A 233 10.68 -15.80 4.54
CA SER A 233 10.93 -16.94 3.66
C SER A 233 11.59 -16.51 2.35
N PRO A 234 12.26 -17.43 1.63
CA PRO A 234 12.86 -17.13 0.33
C PRO A 234 11.83 -16.72 -0.75
N LEU A 235 10.56 -17.04 -0.54
CA LEU A 235 9.50 -16.68 -1.47
C LEU A 235 9.09 -15.20 -1.35
N TRP A 236 9.14 -14.63 -0.13
CA TRP A 236 8.54 -13.32 0.15
C TRP A 236 9.52 -12.26 0.63
N CYS A 237 10.65 -12.65 1.20
CA CYS A 237 11.59 -11.71 1.80
C CYS A 237 12.72 -11.34 0.81
N PRO A 238 12.81 -10.08 0.34
CA PRO A 238 13.86 -9.66 -0.59
C PRO A 238 15.26 -9.75 0.02
N VAL A 239 15.38 -9.62 1.35
CA VAL A 239 16.66 -9.76 2.06
C VAL A 239 17.14 -11.20 2.02
N TRP A 240 16.22 -12.15 2.18
CA TRP A 240 16.52 -13.57 2.04
C TRP A 240 16.90 -13.92 0.58
N GLN A 241 16.07 -13.49 -0.36
CA GLN A 241 16.32 -13.72 -1.79
C GLN A 241 17.69 -13.20 -2.26
N ALA A 242 18.17 -12.11 -1.65
CA ALA A 242 19.48 -11.54 -1.92
C ALA A 242 20.63 -12.21 -1.16
N GLY A 243 20.40 -13.26 -0.36
CA GLY A 243 21.41 -13.92 0.47
C GLY A 243 22.00 -13.00 1.56
N LYS A 244 21.24 -12.01 2.01
CA LYS A 244 21.70 -10.99 2.98
C LYS A 244 21.03 -11.13 4.37
N CYS A 245 20.15 -12.11 4.52
CA CYS A 245 19.50 -12.38 5.81
C CYS A 245 20.39 -13.26 6.68
N ARG A 246 20.72 -12.81 7.90
CA ARG A 246 21.49 -13.64 8.85
C ARG A 246 20.69 -14.85 9.35
N GLY A 247 19.36 -14.79 9.31
CA GLY A 247 18.49 -15.92 9.65
C GLY A 247 18.56 -17.10 8.68
N GLU A 248 19.00 -16.86 7.43
CA GLU A 248 19.17 -17.86 6.39
C GLU A 248 20.13 -18.99 6.81
N HIS A 249 21.09 -18.67 7.69
CA HIS A 249 22.09 -19.62 8.15
C HIS A 249 21.66 -20.41 9.41
N LEU A 250 20.48 -20.16 9.95
CA LEU A 250 20.02 -20.73 11.21
C LEU A 250 19.24 -22.04 11.05
N GLY A 251 19.08 -22.55 9.83
CA GLY A 251 18.45 -23.84 9.60
C GLY A 251 18.05 -24.07 8.14
N GLU A 252 17.83 -25.33 7.79
CA GLU A 252 17.21 -25.69 6.51
C GLU A 252 15.79 -25.12 6.47
N ASN A 253 15.42 -24.55 5.33
CA ASN A 253 14.08 -23.99 5.12
C ASN A 253 13.04 -25.12 5.29
N PRO A 254 12.14 -25.04 6.28
CA PRO A 254 11.15 -26.09 6.52
C PRO A 254 9.94 -26.03 5.57
N TRP A 255 9.94 -25.10 4.58
CA TRP A 255 8.83 -24.87 3.64
C TRP A 255 9.23 -25.17 2.20
#